data_ab79b3afad3b0620c04e0a5bff26d2a4
#
_entry.id   ab79b3afad3b0620c04e0a5bff26d2a4
#
_cell.length_a   1.000
_cell.length_b   1.000
_cell.length_c   1.000
_cell.angle_alpha   90.00
_cell.angle_beta   90.00
_cell.angle_gamma   90.00
#
_symmetry.space_group_name_H-M   'P 1'
#
loop_
_entity.id
_entity.type
_entity.pdbx_description
1 polymer ?
#
loop_
_entity_poly.entity_id
_entity_poly.type
_entity_poly.pdbx_seq_one_letter_code
_entity_poly.pdbx_strand_id
1 'polypeptide(L)'
;MKKRILTGITTTGTPHIGNYIGAIRPALEMAKDSSESFFFLADYHSIIKNNNSEDIKNSVKNIALAWLACGLNPNKTIFYKQSDVPEILELTWILNCVTCLLYTSPSPRDSSK
;
A
#
# COMPACT_ATOMS: atom_id res chain seq x y z
N MET A 1 15.83 -8.70 -18.44
CA MET A 1 14.42 -8.75 -17.99
C MET A 1 14.03 -7.39 -17.44
N LYS A 2 12.95 -6.80 -17.93
CA LYS A 2 12.50 -5.48 -17.41
C LYS A 2 12.00 -5.65 -15.99
N LYS A 3 12.59 -4.95 -15.03
CA LYS A 3 12.21 -5.02 -13.61
C LYS A 3 11.02 -4.11 -13.35
N ARG A 4 9.91 -4.69 -12.92
CA ARG A 4 8.73 -3.97 -12.43
C ARG A 4 8.72 -3.95 -10.91
N ILE A 5 8.30 -2.88 -10.32
CA ILE A 5 8.10 -2.80 -8.88
C ILE A 5 6.68 -2.35 -8.54
N LEU A 6 6.14 -2.91 -7.47
CA LEU A 6 4.87 -2.53 -6.88
C LEU A 6 5.09 -2.26 -5.39
N THR A 7 4.69 -1.09 -4.93
CA THR A 7 4.85 -0.69 -3.53
C THR A 7 3.53 -0.16 -2.99
N GLY A 8 3.08 -0.73 -1.89
CA GLY A 8 1.95 -0.22 -1.12
C GLY A 8 2.42 0.79 -0.07
N ILE A 9 1.72 1.91 -0.01
CA ILE A 9 2.01 3.01 0.90
C ILE A 9 0.93 3.05 1.97
N THR A 10 1.33 2.85 3.22
CA THR A 10 0.41 2.98 4.36
C THR A 10 -0.10 4.41 4.48
N THR A 11 -1.41 4.57 4.59
CA THR A 11 -2.07 5.88 4.65
C THR A 11 -2.63 6.21 6.04
N THR A 12 -2.04 5.66 7.08
CA THR A 12 -2.41 5.92 8.47
C THR A 12 -1.36 6.78 9.17
N GLY A 13 -1.83 7.72 9.99
CA GLY A 13 -0.98 8.59 10.78
C GLY A 13 -0.44 9.80 10.01
N THR A 14 0.39 10.57 10.70
CA THR A 14 1.06 11.74 10.14
C THR A 14 2.45 11.36 9.63
N PRO A 15 2.84 11.79 8.42
CA PRO A 15 4.20 11.55 7.93
C PRO A 15 5.26 12.13 8.86
N HIS A 16 6.33 11.38 9.11
CA HIS A 16 7.47 11.81 9.92
C HIS A 16 8.78 11.35 9.29
N ILE A 17 9.92 11.83 9.83
CA ILE A 17 11.25 11.55 9.28
C ILE A 17 11.56 10.04 9.18
N GLY A 18 11.05 9.23 10.09
CA GLY A 18 11.18 7.77 10.03
C GLY A 18 10.52 7.16 8.78
N ASN A 19 9.38 7.70 8.34
CA ASN A 19 8.74 7.28 7.09
C ASN A 19 9.62 7.63 5.88
N TYR A 20 10.25 8.79 5.88
CA TYR A 20 11.15 9.19 4.81
C TYR A 20 12.34 8.24 4.68
N ILE A 21 13.04 7.99 5.78
CA ILE A 21 14.26 7.17 5.78
C ILE A 21 13.93 5.69 5.53
N GLY A 22 12.88 5.19 6.18
CA GLY A 22 12.54 3.76 6.19
C GLY A 22 11.72 3.27 4.99
N ALA A 23 10.96 4.14 4.35
CA ALA A 23 10.04 3.74 3.30
C ALA A 23 10.17 4.59 2.02
N ILE A 24 10.08 5.91 2.13
CA ILE A 24 10.00 6.78 0.94
C ILE A 24 11.29 6.74 0.13
N ARG A 25 12.40 7.03 0.76
CA ARG A 25 13.71 7.08 0.10
C ARG A 25 14.09 5.76 -0.55
N PRO A 26 14.04 4.60 0.13
CA PRO A 26 14.37 3.32 -0.50
C PRO A 26 13.45 2.97 -1.67
N ALA A 27 12.16 3.26 -1.58
CA ALA A 27 11.22 3.01 -2.66
C ALA A 27 11.49 3.87 -3.89
N LEU A 28 11.80 5.16 -3.69
CA LEU A 28 12.17 6.06 -4.79
C LEU A 28 13.48 5.65 -5.46
N GLU A 29 14.46 5.16 -4.70
CA GLU A 29 15.71 4.64 -5.25
C GLU A 29 15.48 3.40 -6.10
N MET A 30 14.67 2.44 -5.62
CA MET A 30 14.29 1.26 -6.41
C MET A 30 13.54 1.62 -7.70
N ALA A 31 12.70 2.67 -7.66
CA ALA A 31 11.96 3.12 -8.83
C ALA A 31 12.87 3.64 -9.95
N LYS A 32 14.02 4.22 -9.61
CA LYS A 32 14.99 4.74 -10.61
C LYS A 32 15.55 3.62 -11.48
N ASP A 33 15.76 2.44 -10.90
CA ASP A 33 16.35 1.28 -11.56
C ASP A 33 15.30 0.35 -12.19
N SER A 34 14.02 0.68 -12.07
CA SER A 34 12.94 -0.11 -12.63
C SER A 34 12.49 0.39 -14.01
N SER A 35 11.97 -0.52 -14.83
CA SER A 35 11.34 -0.15 -16.10
C SER A 35 9.95 0.44 -15.92
N GLU A 36 9.24 -0.03 -14.91
CA GLU A 36 7.91 0.44 -14.53
C GLU A 36 7.78 0.38 -13.01
N SER A 37 7.22 1.42 -12.42
CA SER A 37 6.95 1.49 -11.00
C SER A 37 5.50 1.86 -10.72
N PHE A 38 4.90 1.13 -9.79
CA PHE A 38 3.52 1.27 -9.37
C PHE A 38 3.50 1.52 -7.87
N PHE A 39 3.01 2.66 -7.45
CA PHE A 39 2.89 3.02 -6.04
C PHE A 39 1.42 3.29 -5.72
N PHE A 40 0.87 2.53 -4.79
CA PHE A 40 -0.52 2.74 -4.40
C PHE A 40 -0.67 3.15 -2.93
N LEU A 41 -1.56 4.07 -2.71
CA LEU A 41 -2.00 4.50 -1.38
C LEU A 41 -3.02 3.49 -0.86
N ALA A 42 -2.67 2.80 0.23
CA ALA A 42 -3.46 1.70 0.79
C ALA A 42 -4.62 2.22 1.65
N ASP A 43 -5.56 2.94 1.02
CA ASP A 43 -6.70 3.56 1.70
C ASP A 43 -7.66 2.53 2.32
N TYR A 44 -7.89 1.39 1.67
CA TYR A 44 -8.69 0.32 2.26
C TYR A 44 -8.07 -0.24 3.55
N HIS A 45 -6.76 -0.35 3.64
CA HIS A 45 -6.08 -0.79 4.86
C HIS A 45 -6.25 0.20 6.01
N SER A 46 -6.50 1.47 5.71
CA SER A 46 -6.74 2.49 6.73
C SER A 46 -8.04 2.25 7.51
N ILE A 47 -9.04 1.61 6.87
CA ILE A 47 -10.33 1.29 7.50
C ILE A 47 -10.15 0.38 8.73
N ILE A 48 -9.11 -0.44 8.76
CA ILE A 48 -8.81 -1.33 9.90
C ILE A 48 -8.54 -0.52 11.18
N LYS A 49 -7.93 0.65 11.04
CA LYS A 49 -7.52 1.49 12.17
C LYS A 49 -8.44 2.67 12.44
N ASN A 50 -9.11 3.14 11.42
CA ASN A 50 -9.99 4.29 11.48
C ASN A 50 -11.12 4.12 10.47
N ASN A 51 -12.36 4.26 10.92
CA ASN A 51 -13.56 4.17 10.08
C ASN A 51 -14.19 5.54 9.79
N ASN A 52 -13.55 6.63 10.18
CA ASN A 52 -13.98 7.98 9.82
C ASN A 52 -13.50 8.31 8.40
N SER A 53 -14.43 8.52 7.47
CA SER A 53 -14.12 8.73 6.07
C SER A 53 -13.34 10.02 5.80
N GLU A 54 -13.61 11.09 6.54
CA GLU A 54 -12.90 12.36 6.39
C GLU A 54 -11.45 12.26 6.85
N ASP A 55 -11.21 11.59 7.97
CA ASP A 55 -9.85 11.36 8.47
C ASP A 55 -9.03 10.52 7.49
N ILE A 56 -9.64 9.49 6.90
CA ILE A 56 -8.99 8.65 5.89
C ILE A 56 -8.63 9.50 4.65
N LYS A 57 -9.57 10.29 4.13
CA LYS A 57 -9.32 11.16 2.98
C LYS A 57 -8.19 12.15 3.24
N ASN A 58 -8.19 12.78 4.41
CA ASN A 58 -7.16 13.73 4.80
C ASN A 58 -5.78 13.06 4.95
N SER A 59 -5.74 11.89 5.57
CA SER A 59 -4.50 11.11 5.70
C SER A 59 -3.95 10.68 4.34
N VAL A 60 -4.79 10.16 3.46
CA VAL A 60 -4.41 9.79 2.08
C VAL A 60 -3.82 10.98 1.35
N LYS A 61 -4.47 12.15 1.42
CA LYS A 61 -4.00 13.38 0.79
C LYS A 61 -2.64 13.83 1.34
N ASN A 62 -2.50 13.85 2.66
CA ASN A 62 -1.25 14.27 3.31
C ASN A 62 -0.08 13.34 2.99
N ILE A 63 -0.31 12.05 2.99
CA ILE A 63 0.70 11.05 2.61
C ILE A 63 1.08 11.19 1.13
N ALA A 64 0.10 11.38 0.24
CA ALA A 64 0.36 11.60 -1.18
C ALA A 64 1.23 12.85 -1.40
N LEU A 65 0.90 13.96 -0.74
CA LEU A 65 1.69 15.20 -0.81
C LEU A 65 3.11 15.00 -0.30
N ALA A 66 3.29 14.25 0.80
CA ALA A 66 4.62 13.96 1.32
C ALA A 66 5.48 13.17 0.33
N TRP A 67 4.93 12.16 -0.33
CA TRP A 67 5.65 11.38 -1.34
C TRP A 67 6.04 12.21 -2.56
N LEU A 68 5.11 13.03 -3.05
CA LEU A 68 5.38 13.96 -4.16
C LEU A 68 6.45 14.98 -3.78
N ALA A 69 6.38 15.56 -2.58
CA ALA A 69 7.39 16.51 -2.09
C ALA A 69 8.77 15.88 -1.93
N CYS A 70 8.83 14.59 -1.59
CA CYS A 70 10.10 13.84 -1.49
C CYS A 70 10.69 13.42 -2.83
N GLY A 71 10.02 13.72 -3.94
CA GLY A 71 10.57 13.51 -5.29
C GLY A 71 9.94 12.36 -6.09
N LEU A 72 8.79 11.83 -5.66
CA LEU A 72 8.03 10.91 -6.51
C LEU A 72 7.62 11.64 -7.80
N ASN A 73 8.00 11.08 -8.95
CA ASN A 73 7.68 11.67 -10.25
C ASN A 73 6.47 10.95 -10.87
N PRO A 74 5.29 11.59 -10.93
CA PRO A 74 4.08 10.97 -11.46
C PRO A 74 4.11 10.72 -12.97
N ASN A 75 5.07 11.30 -13.70
CA ASN A 75 5.25 11.01 -15.11
C ASN A 75 6.01 9.71 -15.37
N LYS A 76 6.73 9.20 -14.37
CA LYS A 76 7.52 7.97 -14.46
C LYS A 76 6.95 6.83 -13.62
N THR A 77 6.17 7.16 -12.59
CA THR A 77 5.58 6.22 -11.66
C THR A 77 4.06 6.31 -11.74
N ILE A 78 3.41 5.17 -11.86
CA ILE A 78 1.95 5.10 -11.75
C ILE A 78 1.61 5.20 -10.28
N PHE A 79 0.99 6.32 -9.90
CA PHE A 79 0.66 6.67 -8.53
C PHE A 79 -0.86 6.75 -8.37
N TYR A 80 -1.44 5.89 -7.54
CA TYR A 80 -2.90 5.72 -7.46
C TYR A 80 -3.35 5.31 -6.05
N LYS A 81 -4.62 5.39 -5.77
CA LYS A 81 -5.22 4.83 -4.56
C LYS A 81 -5.62 3.37 -4.80
N GLN A 82 -5.53 2.54 -3.79
CA GLN A 82 -6.00 1.16 -3.85
C GLN A 82 -7.48 1.10 -4.27
N SER A 83 -8.30 2.03 -3.81
CA SER A 83 -9.72 2.13 -4.16
C SER A 83 -9.99 2.53 -5.62
N ASP A 84 -8.99 3.01 -6.35
CA ASP A 84 -9.14 3.33 -7.78
C ASP A 84 -9.16 2.07 -8.66
N VAL A 85 -8.80 0.90 -8.10
CA VAL A 85 -8.78 -0.39 -8.80
C VAL A 85 -9.64 -1.41 -8.03
N PRO A 86 -10.98 -1.35 -8.16
CA PRO A 86 -11.90 -2.21 -7.42
C PRO A 86 -11.74 -3.70 -7.74
N GLU A 87 -11.21 -4.04 -8.89
CA GLU A 87 -10.94 -5.42 -9.33
C GLU A 87 -9.98 -6.16 -8.38
N ILE A 88 -9.13 -5.45 -7.65
CA ILE A 88 -8.25 -6.04 -6.63
C ILE A 88 -9.08 -6.69 -5.51
N LEU A 89 -10.16 -6.04 -5.08
CA LEU A 89 -11.05 -6.59 -4.05
C LEU A 89 -11.85 -7.79 -4.57
N GLU A 90 -12.30 -7.73 -5.82
CA GLU A 90 -13.00 -8.85 -6.45
C GLU A 90 -12.10 -10.09 -6.53
N LEU A 91 -10.87 -9.90 -7.00
CA LEU A 91 -9.87 -10.98 -7.03
C LEU A 91 -9.56 -11.51 -5.65
N THR A 92 -9.39 -10.63 -4.66
CA THR A 92 -9.15 -11.01 -3.26
C THR A 92 -10.27 -11.89 -2.73
N TRP A 93 -11.53 -11.53 -2.99
CA TRP A 93 -12.68 -12.33 -2.59
C TRP A 93 -12.67 -13.71 -3.24
N ILE A 94 -12.46 -13.78 -4.54
CA ILE A 94 -12.39 -15.05 -5.29
C ILE A 94 -11.27 -15.94 -4.73
N LEU A 95 -10.08 -15.38 -4.51
CA LEU A 95 -8.94 -16.11 -3.95
C LEU A 95 -9.23 -16.62 -2.53
N ASN A 96 -9.87 -15.81 -1.69
CA ASN A 96 -10.29 -16.23 -0.35
C ASN A 96 -11.27 -17.41 -0.39
N CYS A 97 -12.17 -17.44 -1.37
CA CYS A 97 -13.12 -18.55 -1.53
C CYS A 97 -12.45 -19.86 -1.93
N VAL A 98 -11.37 -19.83 -2.70
CA VAL A 98 -10.74 -21.02 -3.26
C VAL A 98 -9.50 -21.50 -2.50
N THR A 99 -8.84 -20.65 -1.75
CA THR A 99 -7.58 -21.01 -1.08
C THR A 99 -7.74 -21.75 0.24
N CYS A 100 -8.85 -21.58 0.96
CA CYS A 100 -9.18 -22.26 2.23
C CYS A 100 -8.02 -22.31 3.24
N LEU A 101 -7.05 -21.42 3.16
CA LEU A 101 -5.80 -21.45 3.96
C LEU A 101 -6.07 -21.30 5.45
N LEU A 102 -7.16 -20.65 5.83
CA LEU A 102 -7.57 -20.46 7.21
C LEU A 102 -7.90 -21.78 7.93
N TYR A 103 -8.20 -22.82 7.17
CA TYR A 103 -8.58 -24.13 7.69
C TYR A 103 -7.45 -25.17 7.64
N THR A 104 -6.37 -24.88 6.90
CA THR A 104 -5.31 -25.85 6.64
C THR A 104 -4.04 -25.64 7.45
N SER A 105 -3.83 -24.45 8.02
CA SER A 105 -2.63 -24.13 8.80
C SER A 105 -3.01 -23.30 10.02
N PRO A 106 -3.42 -23.92 11.14
CA PRO A 106 -3.57 -23.19 12.39
C PRO A 106 -2.21 -22.59 12.78
N SER A 107 -2.21 -21.29 13.14
CA SER A 107 -0.99 -20.64 13.59
C SER A 107 -0.53 -21.25 14.92
N PRO A 108 0.76 -21.23 15.25
CA PRO A 108 1.25 -21.67 16.56
C PRO A 108 0.56 -20.99 17.75
N ARG A 109 -0.03 -19.79 17.54
CA ARG A 109 -0.81 -19.07 18.56
C ARG A 109 -2.17 -19.72 18.81
N ASP A 110 -2.76 -20.33 17.79
CA ASP A 110 -4.08 -20.99 17.88
C ASP A 110 -3.96 -22.36 18.54
N SER A 111 -2.80 -23.01 18.45
CA SER A 111 -2.53 -24.31 19.08
C SER A 111 -2.30 -24.23 20.59
N SER A 112 -2.11 -23.03 21.14
CA SER A 112 -1.94 -22.79 22.59
C SER A 112 -3.26 -22.60 23.35
N LYS A 113 -4.36 -22.67 22.66
CA LYS A 113 -5.71 -22.66 23.25
C LYS A 113 -6.22 -24.10 23.36
#